data_afa5ce8f50b32858c397fed37c7daa33
#
_entry.id   afa5ce8f50b32858c397fed37c7daa33
#
_cell.length_a   1.000
_cell.length_b   1.000
_cell.length_c   1.000
_cell.angle_alpha   90.00
_cell.angle_beta   90.00
_cell.angle_gamma   90.00
#
_symmetry.space_group_name_H-M   'P 1'
#
loop_
_entity.id
_entity.type
_entity.pdbx_description
1 polymer ?
#
loop_
_entity_poly.entity_id
_entity_poly.type
_entity_poly.pdbx_seq_one_letter_code
_entity_poly.pdbx_strand_id
1 'polypeptide(L)'
;MARGERVREGDTAPRPWRPRLARAAVAAGVAAVLSLGGPDGVGQGNPFAGKRLWVDPANPARRQADAWARSRPRDAALLRMIADQPQAIWIGDWVRDARREVDARVTQISATGALPVFVVYNIPHRDCGLYSAGGARGGDEYRRWIIGFAQGLRRRPAVVILEPDGLPSLDCLPARFQDERYVLLREAVQTLSAGGAYVYVDAGNANWKQPPVMAERLRKAGIERATGFSLNVSNFHGEQPNIAYGAQLSRLVGGKHFVIDTSRNGRGQSVVRDWCNAPDQALGRAPTARTGHPLVDAFLWIKTPGQSDGTCHGGPRAGAWWADYALELSRAAQALGSLSPR
;
A
#
# COMPACT_ATOMS: atom_id res chain seq x y z
N MET A 1 31.03 81.57 20.07
CA MET A 1 30.19 82.78 20.17
C MET A 1 28.75 82.33 20.36
N ALA A 2 28.22 82.70 21.47
CA ALA A 2 26.98 83.28 21.89
C ALA A 2 25.81 82.29 21.97
N ARG A 3 25.47 81.92 23.19
CA ARG A 3 24.31 82.35 24.07
C ARG A 3 23.03 81.71 23.57
N GLY A 4 22.35 80.92 24.28
CA GLY A 4 21.94 81.00 25.71
C GLY A 4 20.55 81.60 25.80
N GLU A 5 19.54 80.77 26.07
CA GLU A 5 18.40 81.25 26.88
C GLU A 5 17.60 80.09 27.43
N ARG A 6 17.46 80.08 28.75
CA ARG A 6 16.60 79.21 29.54
C ARG A 6 15.28 79.93 29.79
N VAL A 7 14.15 79.28 29.70
CA VAL A 7 12.92 79.71 30.35
C VAL A 7 12.32 78.55 31.13
N ARG A 8 11.89 78.88 32.35
CA ARG A 8 11.46 78.00 33.47
C ARG A 8 10.03 77.52 33.36
N GLU A 9 9.82 76.38 33.95
CA GLU A 9 8.79 75.91 34.88
C GLU A 9 7.36 76.41 34.76
N GLY A 10 6.47 75.48 34.75
CA GLY A 10 5.05 75.60 35.03
C GLY A 10 4.45 74.28 35.41
N ASP A 11 4.49 73.94 36.66
CA ASP A 11 3.90 72.80 37.33
C ASP A 11 2.39 72.88 37.32
N THR A 12 1.65 71.90 36.79
CA THR A 12 0.27 71.56 37.22
C THR A 12 -0.04 70.13 36.89
N ALA A 13 0.00 69.28 37.91
CA ALA A 13 -0.50 67.91 37.83
C ALA A 13 -2.04 67.87 37.87
N PRO A 14 -2.73 67.18 37.02
CA PRO A 14 -4.14 66.84 37.17
C PRO A 14 -4.34 65.52 37.93
N ARG A 15 -5.30 65.56 38.83
CA ARG A 15 -5.73 64.50 39.76
C ARG A 15 -6.20 63.25 39.04
N PRO A 16 -6.05 62.02 39.67
CA PRO A 16 -6.51 60.76 39.07
C PRO A 16 -8.04 60.66 39.12
N TRP A 17 -8.61 60.34 37.99
CA TRP A 17 -10.03 60.03 37.81
C TRP A 17 -10.27 58.56 38.20
N ARG A 18 -11.20 58.34 39.17
CA ARG A 18 -11.63 57.01 39.57
C ARG A 18 -12.84 56.57 38.72
N PRO A 19 -12.82 55.51 37.95
CA PRO A 19 -14.05 55.00 37.33
C PRO A 19 -14.83 54.14 38.34
N ARG A 20 -16.12 54.39 38.41
CA ARG A 20 -17.10 53.58 39.16
C ARG A 20 -17.27 52.24 38.46
N LEU A 21 -17.08 51.14 39.20
CA LEU A 21 -17.37 49.80 38.79
C LEU A 21 -18.90 49.61 38.66
N ALA A 22 -19.39 49.55 37.42
CA ALA A 22 -20.71 49.01 37.12
C ALA A 22 -20.56 47.49 36.95
N ARG A 23 -21.19 46.72 37.82
CA ARG A 23 -21.32 45.27 37.65
C ARG A 23 -22.28 44.98 36.49
N ALA A 24 -21.76 44.61 35.35
CA ALA A 24 -22.54 44.00 34.29
C ALA A 24 -22.49 42.48 34.47
N ALA A 25 -23.65 41.87 34.67
CA ALA A 25 -23.83 40.44 34.69
C ALA A 25 -23.62 39.91 33.27
N VAL A 26 -22.57 39.14 33.04
CA VAL A 26 -22.34 38.41 31.82
C VAL A 26 -23.15 37.13 31.86
N ALA A 27 -24.26 37.08 31.13
CA ALA A 27 -24.97 35.86 30.82
C ALA A 27 -24.11 35.08 29.83
N ALA A 28 -23.57 33.93 30.26
CA ALA A 28 -22.86 32.99 29.38
C ALA A 28 -23.87 32.31 28.42
N GLY A 29 -24.04 32.87 27.27
CA GLY A 29 -24.71 32.20 26.14
C GLY A 29 -23.77 31.18 25.54
N VAL A 30 -24.02 29.88 25.77
CA VAL A 30 -23.38 28.80 25.05
C VAL A 30 -23.92 28.82 23.59
N ALA A 31 -23.19 29.47 22.72
CA ALA A 31 -23.43 29.33 21.27
C ALA A 31 -22.97 27.93 20.84
N ALA A 32 -23.92 27.02 20.66
CA ALA A 32 -23.69 25.77 19.96
C ALA A 32 -23.38 26.09 18.51
N VAL A 33 -22.12 26.06 18.13
CA VAL A 33 -21.70 26.07 16.73
C VAL A 33 -22.11 24.73 16.12
N LEU A 34 -23.28 24.70 15.50
CA LEU A 34 -23.67 23.64 14.58
C LEU A 34 -22.76 23.81 13.36
N SER A 35 -21.68 23.03 13.33
CA SER A 35 -20.91 22.78 12.12
C SER A 35 -21.82 22.05 11.15
N LEU A 36 -22.40 22.78 10.21
CA LEU A 36 -22.98 22.19 9.01
C LEU A 36 -21.81 21.61 8.21
N GLY A 37 -21.47 20.35 8.52
CA GLY A 37 -20.59 19.55 7.67
C GLY A 37 -21.27 19.35 6.34
N GLY A 38 -20.74 19.99 5.29
CA GLY A 38 -21.07 19.67 3.91
C GLY A 38 -20.76 18.20 3.63
N PRO A 39 -21.31 17.61 2.57
CA PRO A 39 -21.04 16.23 2.18
C PRO A 39 -19.69 16.14 1.46
N ASP A 40 -18.62 16.38 2.17
CA ASP A 40 -17.25 16.31 1.66
C ASP A 40 -16.44 15.36 2.47
N GLY A 41 -16.09 14.24 1.80
CA GLY A 41 -14.95 13.40 2.13
C GLY A 41 -15.05 12.78 3.51
N VAL A 42 -15.82 11.69 3.62
CA VAL A 42 -15.58 10.70 4.67
C VAL A 42 -14.10 10.33 4.54
N GLY A 43 -13.26 10.82 5.42
CA GLY A 43 -11.91 10.31 5.61
C GLY A 43 -12.06 8.82 5.84
N GLN A 44 -11.75 8.01 4.81
CA GLN A 44 -11.87 6.56 4.94
C GLN A 44 -10.86 6.16 6.00
N GLY A 45 -11.35 5.76 7.17
CA GLY A 45 -10.50 5.20 8.21
C GLY A 45 -9.73 4.00 7.64
N ASN A 46 -8.60 3.66 8.22
CA ASN A 46 -7.77 2.53 7.79
C ASN A 46 -8.64 1.26 7.58
N PRO A 47 -8.75 0.73 6.35
CA PRO A 47 -9.63 -0.41 6.04
C PRO A 47 -9.23 -1.71 6.75
N PHE A 48 -8.00 -1.78 7.25
CA PHE A 48 -7.48 -2.94 7.99
C PHE A 48 -7.77 -2.86 9.49
N ALA A 49 -8.21 -1.71 10.02
CA ALA A 49 -8.44 -1.53 11.44
C ALA A 49 -9.47 -2.53 11.98
N GLY A 50 -9.07 -3.36 12.96
CA GLY A 50 -9.92 -4.38 13.56
C GLY A 50 -10.29 -5.56 12.64
N LYS A 51 -9.71 -5.65 11.44
CA LYS A 51 -9.97 -6.74 10.49
C LYS A 51 -8.92 -7.84 10.61
N ARG A 52 -9.38 -9.09 10.49
CA ARG A 52 -8.47 -10.22 10.25
C ARG A 52 -8.15 -10.30 8.77
N LEU A 53 -6.91 -10.63 8.45
CA LEU A 53 -6.49 -11.00 7.10
C LEU A 53 -6.65 -12.52 6.93
N TRP A 54 -6.95 -12.95 5.70
CA TRP A 54 -7.20 -14.36 5.41
C TRP A 54 -5.90 -15.10 5.11
N VAL A 55 -5.73 -16.24 5.78
CA VAL A 55 -4.67 -17.22 5.49
C VAL A 55 -5.28 -18.31 4.62
N ASP A 56 -4.76 -18.47 3.40
CA ASP A 56 -5.20 -19.55 2.50
C ASP A 56 -4.76 -20.92 3.07
N PRO A 57 -5.70 -21.79 3.44
CA PRO A 57 -5.36 -23.12 3.96
C PRO A 57 -4.71 -24.02 2.91
N ALA A 58 -4.78 -23.66 1.65
CA ALA A 58 -4.23 -24.40 0.52
C ALA A 58 -3.10 -23.63 -0.21
N ASN A 59 -2.43 -22.69 0.44
CA ASN A 59 -1.31 -21.98 -0.19
C ASN A 59 -0.13 -22.93 -0.52
N PRO A 60 0.75 -22.57 -1.48
CA PRO A 60 1.84 -23.44 -1.91
C PRO A 60 2.79 -23.89 -0.79
N ALA A 61 3.09 -23.00 0.15
CA ALA A 61 3.95 -23.30 1.30
C ALA A 61 3.31 -24.36 2.22
N ARG A 62 1.98 -24.27 2.43
CA ARG A 62 1.23 -25.26 3.22
C ARG A 62 1.29 -26.62 2.57
N ARG A 63 0.94 -26.72 1.29
CA ARG A 63 1.01 -27.99 0.55
C ARG A 63 2.40 -28.62 0.60
N GLN A 64 3.44 -27.82 0.46
CA GLN A 64 4.81 -28.30 0.51
C GLN A 64 5.22 -28.75 1.93
N ALA A 65 4.85 -27.98 2.94
CA ALA A 65 5.11 -28.32 4.34
C ALA A 65 4.43 -29.64 4.74
N ASP A 66 3.18 -29.83 4.32
CA ASP A 66 2.43 -31.06 4.60
C ASP A 66 3.04 -32.28 3.88
N ALA A 67 3.46 -32.11 2.62
CA ALA A 67 4.18 -33.15 1.87
C ALA A 67 5.51 -33.55 2.52
N TRP A 68 6.19 -32.60 3.17
CA TRP A 68 7.50 -32.84 3.83
C TRP A 68 7.41 -33.14 5.31
N ALA A 69 6.22 -33.17 5.89
CA ALA A 69 6.03 -33.29 7.34
C ALA A 69 6.78 -34.52 7.98
N ARG A 70 6.81 -35.63 7.24
CA ARG A 70 7.48 -36.86 7.71
C ARG A 70 8.92 -36.98 7.25
N SER A 71 9.22 -36.64 6.01
CA SER A 71 10.56 -36.86 5.40
C SER A 71 11.54 -35.72 5.69
N ARG A 72 11.06 -34.48 5.87
CA ARG A 72 11.86 -33.27 6.11
C ARG A 72 11.22 -32.39 7.19
N PRO A 73 11.03 -32.83 8.43
CA PRO A 73 10.21 -32.14 9.43
C PRO A 73 10.74 -30.75 9.80
N ARG A 74 12.06 -30.56 9.79
CA ARG A 74 12.69 -29.25 10.05
C ARG A 74 12.36 -28.24 8.91
N ASP A 75 12.46 -28.66 7.67
CA ASP A 75 12.14 -27.83 6.51
C ASP A 75 10.63 -27.55 6.42
N ALA A 76 9.80 -28.54 6.75
CA ALA A 76 8.36 -28.35 6.87
C ALA A 76 7.99 -27.28 7.91
N ALA A 77 8.68 -27.27 9.07
CA ALA A 77 8.48 -26.25 10.09
C ALA A 77 8.87 -24.84 9.59
N LEU A 78 9.97 -24.72 8.85
CA LEU A 78 10.36 -23.45 8.21
C LEU A 78 9.32 -22.96 7.20
N LEU A 79 8.79 -23.84 6.34
CA LEU A 79 7.76 -23.47 5.37
C LEU A 79 6.44 -23.04 6.04
N ARG A 80 6.13 -23.55 7.24
CA ARG A 80 4.97 -23.08 8.00
C ARG A 80 5.08 -21.62 8.41
N MET A 81 6.30 -21.06 8.54
CA MET A 81 6.47 -19.62 8.75
C MET A 81 5.83 -18.80 7.63
N ILE A 82 5.83 -19.33 6.39
CA ILE A 82 5.15 -18.71 5.24
C ILE A 82 3.68 -19.14 5.20
N ALA A 83 3.41 -20.42 5.38
CA ALA A 83 2.09 -21.02 5.23
C ALA A 83 1.05 -20.45 6.19
N ASP A 84 1.47 -20.00 7.38
CA ASP A 84 0.61 -19.49 8.44
C ASP A 84 0.37 -17.98 8.37
N GLN A 85 0.95 -17.31 7.37
CA GLN A 85 0.75 -15.87 7.18
C GLN A 85 -0.26 -15.57 6.08
N PRO A 86 -1.07 -14.50 6.25
CA PRO A 86 -1.94 -14.02 5.19
C PRO A 86 -1.11 -13.49 4.01
N GLN A 87 -1.55 -13.79 2.80
CA GLN A 87 -0.92 -13.37 1.56
C GLN A 87 -1.98 -12.83 0.60
N ALA A 88 -1.62 -11.86 -0.24
CA ALA A 88 -2.52 -11.34 -1.25
C ALA A 88 -2.76 -12.36 -2.37
N ILE A 89 -3.94 -12.31 -2.95
CA ILE A 89 -4.37 -13.19 -4.05
C ILE A 89 -4.18 -12.45 -5.37
N TRP A 90 -3.28 -12.94 -6.21
CA TRP A 90 -3.00 -12.36 -7.52
C TRP A 90 -4.01 -12.83 -8.57
N ILE A 91 -4.62 -11.87 -9.26
CA ILE A 91 -5.57 -12.08 -10.34
C ILE A 91 -5.07 -11.32 -11.57
N GLY A 92 -4.84 -12.05 -12.65
CA GLY A 92 -4.31 -11.51 -13.91
C GLY A 92 -4.91 -12.23 -15.13
N ASP A 93 -4.26 -12.09 -16.30
CA ASP A 93 -4.67 -12.67 -17.59
C ASP A 93 -4.76 -14.21 -17.59
N TRP A 94 -4.11 -14.88 -16.63
CA TRP A 94 -4.24 -16.34 -16.44
C TRP A 94 -5.60 -16.77 -15.87
N VAL A 95 -6.41 -15.81 -15.37
CA VAL A 95 -7.79 -16.05 -14.89
C VAL A 95 -8.77 -15.71 -16.01
N ARG A 96 -9.36 -16.74 -16.63
CA ARG A 96 -10.28 -16.58 -17.77
C ARG A 96 -11.54 -15.77 -17.44
N ASP A 97 -12.10 -15.98 -16.27
CA ASP A 97 -13.31 -15.31 -15.78
C ASP A 97 -13.03 -14.65 -14.42
N ALA A 98 -12.57 -13.40 -14.49
CA ALA A 98 -12.26 -12.61 -13.28
C ALA A 98 -13.50 -12.41 -12.38
N ARG A 99 -14.69 -12.23 -12.97
CA ARG A 99 -15.93 -12.05 -12.21
C ARG A 99 -16.24 -13.27 -11.33
N ARG A 100 -16.20 -14.45 -11.93
CA ARG A 100 -16.49 -15.71 -11.22
C ARG A 100 -15.43 -16.01 -10.16
N GLU A 101 -14.14 -15.85 -10.50
CA GLU A 101 -13.05 -16.12 -9.55
C GLU A 101 -13.12 -15.16 -8.35
N VAL A 102 -13.27 -13.85 -8.58
CA VAL A 102 -13.37 -12.85 -7.52
C VAL A 102 -14.60 -13.10 -6.64
N ASP A 103 -15.77 -13.40 -7.24
CA ASP A 103 -16.98 -13.71 -6.46
C ASP A 103 -16.80 -14.94 -5.55
N ALA A 104 -16.21 -16.01 -6.08
CA ALA A 104 -15.91 -17.21 -5.32
C ALA A 104 -14.96 -16.93 -4.15
N ARG A 105 -13.86 -16.24 -4.42
CA ARG A 105 -12.85 -15.88 -3.40
C ARG A 105 -13.41 -14.97 -2.32
N VAL A 106 -14.09 -13.89 -2.72
CA VAL A 106 -14.71 -12.97 -1.73
C VAL A 106 -15.73 -13.70 -0.89
N THR A 107 -16.56 -14.58 -1.48
CA THR A 107 -17.53 -15.38 -0.75
C THR A 107 -16.85 -16.29 0.28
N GLN A 108 -15.83 -17.04 -0.14
CA GLN A 108 -15.07 -17.93 0.74
C GLN A 108 -14.43 -17.16 1.91
N ILE A 109 -13.77 -16.05 1.62
CA ILE A 109 -13.00 -15.28 2.61
C ILE A 109 -13.95 -14.55 3.58
N SER A 110 -15.00 -13.88 3.06
CA SER A 110 -15.96 -13.15 3.88
C SER A 110 -16.73 -14.07 4.83
N ALA A 111 -16.98 -15.33 4.45
CA ALA A 111 -17.59 -16.32 5.32
C ALA A 111 -16.75 -16.61 6.58
N THR A 112 -15.44 -16.35 6.56
CA THR A 112 -14.55 -16.46 7.73
C THR A 112 -14.48 -15.17 8.56
N GLY A 113 -15.15 -14.09 8.14
CA GLY A 113 -15.05 -12.76 8.73
C GLY A 113 -13.71 -12.03 8.45
N ALA A 114 -12.90 -12.54 7.51
CA ALA A 114 -11.63 -11.92 7.11
C ALA A 114 -11.83 -10.93 5.95
N LEU A 115 -10.90 -10.00 5.84
CA LEU A 115 -10.83 -9.03 4.74
C LEU A 115 -10.00 -9.62 3.59
N PRO A 116 -10.58 -9.76 2.37
CA PRO A 116 -9.82 -10.17 1.19
C PRO A 116 -8.81 -9.09 0.76
N VAL A 117 -7.61 -9.53 0.37
CA VAL A 117 -6.60 -8.68 -0.26
C VAL A 117 -6.26 -9.29 -1.62
N PHE A 118 -6.54 -8.55 -2.68
CA PHE A 118 -6.26 -8.95 -4.06
C PHE A 118 -5.15 -8.09 -4.66
N VAL A 119 -4.44 -8.65 -5.62
CA VAL A 119 -3.59 -7.92 -6.57
C VAL A 119 -4.23 -8.03 -7.94
N VAL A 120 -4.54 -6.91 -8.55
CA VAL A 120 -4.93 -6.79 -9.96
C VAL A 120 -3.65 -6.64 -10.78
N TYR A 121 -3.39 -7.57 -11.70
CA TYR A 121 -2.15 -7.60 -12.47
C TYR A 121 -2.41 -8.00 -13.93
N ASN A 122 -3.07 -7.11 -14.68
CA ASN A 122 -3.55 -7.38 -16.03
C ASN A 122 -3.40 -6.19 -17.01
N ILE A 123 -2.68 -5.13 -16.63
CA ILE A 123 -2.48 -3.95 -17.48
C ILE A 123 -1.81 -4.34 -18.82
N PRO A 124 -2.21 -3.77 -19.98
CA PRO A 124 -1.51 -3.98 -21.24
C PRO A 124 -0.01 -3.66 -21.15
N HIS A 125 0.83 -4.41 -21.85
CA HIS A 125 2.29 -4.25 -21.81
C HIS A 125 2.88 -4.39 -20.39
N ARG A 126 2.30 -5.31 -19.60
CA ARG A 126 2.76 -5.60 -18.24
C ARG A 126 4.23 -6.00 -18.25
N ASP A 127 4.95 -5.58 -17.18
CA ASP A 127 6.35 -5.89 -16.91
C ASP A 127 7.31 -5.52 -18.07
N CYS A 128 6.90 -4.60 -18.95
CA CYS A 128 7.73 -4.16 -20.09
C CYS A 128 8.29 -5.29 -20.95
N GLY A 129 7.62 -6.44 -20.97
CA GLY A 129 8.08 -7.62 -21.73
C GLY A 129 9.12 -8.47 -21.00
N LEU A 130 9.39 -8.24 -19.70
CA LEU A 130 10.33 -9.02 -18.90
C LEU A 130 9.72 -10.36 -18.44
N TYR A 131 10.17 -10.89 -17.30
CA TYR A 131 9.81 -12.22 -16.80
C TYR A 131 8.32 -12.42 -16.52
N SER A 132 7.60 -11.36 -16.13
CA SER A 132 6.16 -11.38 -15.87
C SER A 132 5.35 -10.74 -17.01
N ALA A 133 5.90 -10.72 -18.21
CA ALA A 133 5.23 -10.20 -19.40
C ALA A 133 3.83 -10.81 -19.60
N GLY A 134 2.91 -10.00 -20.14
CA GLY A 134 1.52 -10.41 -20.36
C GLY A 134 0.56 -9.23 -20.18
N GLY A 135 -0.58 -9.52 -19.58
CA GLY A 135 -1.68 -8.58 -19.42
C GLY A 135 -2.69 -8.63 -20.57
N ALA A 136 -3.69 -7.77 -20.50
CA ALA A 136 -4.69 -7.62 -21.56
C ALA A 136 -4.04 -7.19 -22.88
N ARG A 137 -4.61 -7.63 -24.01
CA ARG A 137 -4.09 -7.31 -25.36
C ARG A 137 -4.22 -5.83 -25.72
N GLY A 138 -5.05 -5.07 -24.99
CA GLY A 138 -5.26 -3.64 -25.19
C GLY A 138 -6.25 -3.07 -24.19
N GLY A 139 -6.45 -1.75 -24.27
CA GLY A 139 -7.26 -1.01 -23.29
C GLY A 139 -8.69 -1.49 -23.16
N ASP A 140 -9.37 -1.84 -24.26
CA ASP A 140 -10.76 -2.29 -24.20
C ASP A 140 -10.91 -3.66 -23.54
N GLU A 141 -9.97 -4.56 -23.74
CA GLU A 141 -9.96 -5.85 -23.03
C GLU A 141 -9.72 -5.64 -21.53
N TYR A 142 -8.79 -4.77 -21.18
CA TYR A 142 -8.51 -4.41 -19.79
C TYR A 142 -9.75 -3.80 -19.10
N ARG A 143 -10.44 -2.85 -19.73
CA ARG A 143 -11.67 -2.24 -19.21
C ARG A 143 -12.75 -3.29 -18.91
N ARG A 144 -13.01 -4.18 -19.88
CA ARG A 144 -13.99 -5.26 -19.69
C ARG A 144 -13.59 -6.18 -18.54
N TRP A 145 -12.31 -6.50 -18.43
CA TRP A 145 -11.79 -7.35 -17.38
C TRP A 145 -11.93 -6.69 -15.98
N ILE A 146 -11.59 -5.40 -15.86
CA ILE A 146 -11.77 -4.61 -14.62
C ILE A 146 -13.25 -4.50 -14.22
N ILE A 147 -14.14 -4.30 -15.18
CA ILE A 147 -15.59 -4.32 -14.93
C ILE A 147 -16.02 -5.69 -14.39
N GLY A 148 -15.55 -6.78 -15.00
CA GLY A 148 -15.80 -8.14 -14.52
C GLY A 148 -15.30 -8.36 -13.10
N PHE A 149 -14.08 -7.92 -12.80
CA PHE A 149 -13.52 -7.97 -11.44
C PHE A 149 -14.41 -7.23 -10.42
N ALA A 150 -14.77 -5.98 -10.71
CA ALA A 150 -15.64 -5.16 -9.84
C ALA A 150 -17.04 -5.79 -9.65
N GLN A 151 -17.61 -6.37 -10.70
CA GLN A 151 -18.85 -7.12 -10.60
C GLN A 151 -18.72 -8.36 -9.70
N GLY A 152 -17.57 -9.03 -9.70
CA GLY A 152 -17.27 -10.15 -8.81
C GLY A 152 -17.23 -9.75 -7.35
N LEU A 153 -16.80 -8.53 -7.03
CA LEU A 153 -16.84 -8.00 -5.66
C LEU A 153 -18.27 -7.89 -5.12
N ARG A 154 -19.26 -7.62 -5.97
CA ARG A 154 -20.68 -7.39 -5.56
C ARG A 154 -20.80 -6.37 -4.43
N ARG A 155 -20.00 -5.31 -4.46
CA ARG A 155 -19.88 -4.26 -3.42
C ARG A 155 -19.49 -4.79 -2.03
N ARG A 156 -18.95 -6.00 -1.93
CA ARG A 156 -18.36 -6.53 -0.68
C ARG A 156 -17.00 -5.89 -0.45
N PRO A 157 -16.67 -5.52 0.79
CA PRO A 157 -15.37 -4.92 1.10
C PRO A 157 -14.21 -5.86 0.73
N ALA A 158 -13.24 -5.32 0.01
CA ALA A 158 -11.97 -5.99 -0.32
C ALA A 158 -10.89 -4.93 -0.52
N VAL A 159 -9.65 -5.27 -0.23
CA VAL A 159 -8.49 -4.45 -0.60
C VAL A 159 -7.99 -4.89 -1.97
N VAL A 160 -7.66 -3.93 -2.81
CA VAL A 160 -7.09 -4.17 -4.14
C VAL A 160 -5.79 -3.40 -4.29
N ILE A 161 -4.69 -4.12 -4.46
CA ILE A 161 -3.41 -3.58 -4.92
C ILE A 161 -3.48 -3.52 -6.44
N LEU A 162 -3.41 -2.32 -7.00
CA LEU A 162 -3.67 -2.08 -8.40
C LEU A 162 -2.37 -1.99 -9.19
N GLU A 163 -2.17 -2.96 -10.08
CA GLU A 163 -1.17 -3.04 -11.12
C GLU A 163 0.26 -2.76 -10.64
N PRO A 164 0.84 -3.68 -9.84
CA PRO A 164 2.25 -3.61 -9.50
C PRO A 164 3.12 -3.29 -10.71
N ASP A 165 4.11 -2.41 -10.51
CA ASP A 165 5.03 -1.89 -11.52
C ASP A 165 4.40 -1.00 -12.61
N GLY A 166 3.07 -0.91 -12.69
CA GLY A 166 2.36 -0.21 -13.75
C GLY A 166 2.75 1.27 -13.94
N LEU A 167 2.91 2.02 -12.85
CA LEU A 167 3.39 3.40 -12.88
C LEU A 167 4.92 3.52 -12.77
N PRO A 168 5.61 2.76 -11.91
CA PRO A 168 7.07 2.85 -11.80
C PRO A 168 7.80 2.56 -13.11
N SER A 169 7.37 1.55 -13.87
CA SER A 169 8.00 1.13 -15.12
C SER A 169 7.54 1.89 -16.38
N LEU A 170 6.72 2.93 -16.23
CA LEU A 170 6.08 3.63 -17.33
C LEU A 170 7.04 4.08 -18.46
N ASP A 171 8.28 4.44 -18.09
CA ASP A 171 9.28 4.95 -19.04
C ASP A 171 9.73 3.90 -20.10
N CYS A 172 9.46 2.63 -19.86
CA CYS A 172 9.75 1.59 -20.87
C CYS A 172 8.79 1.62 -22.06
N LEU A 173 7.66 2.34 -21.93
CA LEU A 173 6.63 2.40 -22.96
C LEU A 173 6.81 3.58 -23.89
N PRO A 174 6.49 3.44 -25.19
CA PRO A 174 6.27 4.58 -26.08
C PRO A 174 5.22 5.55 -25.53
N ALA A 175 5.38 6.85 -25.79
CA ALA A 175 4.55 7.92 -25.21
C ALA A 175 3.04 7.65 -25.31
N ARG A 176 2.54 7.20 -26.50
CA ARG A 176 1.11 6.88 -26.69
C ARG A 176 0.58 5.84 -25.70
N PHE A 177 1.40 4.86 -25.32
CA PHE A 177 1.02 3.82 -24.34
C PHE A 177 1.19 4.30 -22.91
N GLN A 178 2.06 5.30 -22.65
CA GLN A 178 2.12 5.94 -21.35
C GLN A 178 0.83 6.71 -21.05
N ASP A 179 0.33 7.49 -22.00
CA ASP A 179 -0.93 8.23 -21.86
C ASP A 179 -2.13 7.28 -21.69
N GLU A 180 -2.19 6.22 -22.51
CA GLU A 180 -3.22 5.20 -22.38
C GLU A 180 -3.17 4.55 -20.99
N ARG A 181 -1.99 4.22 -20.46
CA ARG A 181 -1.83 3.61 -19.14
C ARG A 181 -2.39 4.48 -18.02
N TYR A 182 -2.18 5.80 -18.06
CA TYR A 182 -2.78 6.71 -17.09
C TYR A 182 -4.32 6.68 -17.15
N VAL A 183 -4.88 6.67 -18.36
CA VAL A 183 -6.33 6.59 -18.55
C VAL A 183 -6.87 5.28 -17.98
N LEU A 184 -6.26 4.16 -18.32
CA LEU A 184 -6.69 2.83 -17.87
C LEU A 184 -6.62 2.68 -16.35
N LEU A 185 -5.55 3.15 -15.71
CA LEU A 185 -5.42 3.11 -14.26
C LEU A 185 -6.46 3.98 -13.56
N ARG A 186 -6.72 5.19 -14.07
CA ARG A 186 -7.75 6.07 -13.51
C ARG A 186 -9.14 5.47 -13.62
N GLU A 187 -9.48 4.89 -14.75
CA GLU A 187 -10.75 4.19 -14.96
C GLU A 187 -10.87 2.95 -14.07
N ALA A 188 -9.76 2.20 -13.87
CA ALA A 188 -9.72 1.06 -12.98
C ALA A 188 -9.94 1.48 -11.52
N VAL A 189 -9.29 2.55 -11.05
CA VAL A 189 -9.51 3.12 -9.71
C VAL A 189 -11.00 3.45 -9.52
N GLN A 190 -11.61 4.16 -10.48
CA GLN A 190 -13.03 4.54 -10.41
C GLN A 190 -13.95 3.32 -10.35
N THR A 191 -13.74 2.36 -11.24
CA THR A 191 -14.58 1.16 -11.38
C THR A 191 -14.48 0.27 -10.13
N LEU A 192 -13.28 0.02 -9.64
CA LEU A 192 -13.04 -0.82 -8.48
C LEU A 192 -13.56 -0.18 -7.19
N SER A 193 -13.32 1.13 -7.01
CA SER A 193 -13.83 1.86 -5.83
C SER A 193 -15.36 1.90 -5.82
N ALA A 194 -16.01 2.13 -6.97
CA ALA A 194 -17.46 2.03 -7.09
C ALA A 194 -17.98 0.61 -6.83
N GLY A 195 -17.16 -0.41 -7.12
CA GLY A 195 -17.41 -1.82 -6.82
C GLY A 195 -17.26 -2.20 -5.34
N GLY A 196 -16.83 -1.28 -4.46
CA GLY A 196 -16.66 -1.50 -3.01
C GLY A 196 -15.24 -1.83 -2.59
N ALA A 197 -14.25 -1.71 -3.50
CA ALA A 197 -12.85 -1.96 -3.17
C ALA A 197 -12.18 -0.76 -2.48
N TYR A 198 -11.29 -1.05 -1.54
CA TYR A 198 -10.25 -0.14 -1.05
C TYR A 198 -9.04 -0.27 -1.97
N VAL A 199 -8.84 0.71 -2.86
CA VAL A 199 -7.83 0.62 -3.92
C VAL A 199 -6.53 1.30 -3.50
N TYR A 200 -5.41 0.57 -3.61
CA TYR A 200 -4.05 1.08 -3.45
C TYR A 200 -3.31 0.94 -4.79
N VAL A 201 -3.01 2.08 -5.41
CA VAL A 201 -2.29 2.11 -6.69
C VAL A 201 -0.82 1.85 -6.45
N ASP A 202 -0.19 0.97 -7.21
CA ASP A 202 1.24 0.71 -7.00
C ASP A 202 2.12 1.92 -7.35
N ALA A 203 3.04 2.24 -6.46
CA ALA A 203 3.97 3.37 -6.56
C ALA A 203 5.45 2.93 -6.50
N GLY A 204 5.73 1.64 -6.67
CA GLY A 204 7.09 1.09 -6.69
C GLY A 204 7.75 1.05 -5.32
N ASN A 205 8.94 1.61 -5.21
CA ASN A 205 9.71 1.60 -3.97
C ASN A 205 10.62 2.83 -3.86
N ALA A 206 11.26 2.99 -2.69
CA ALA A 206 12.09 4.14 -2.34
C ALA A 206 13.28 4.41 -3.29
N ASN A 207 13.68 3.41 -4.07
CA ASN A 207 14.86 3.49 -4.93
C ASN A 207 14.55 3.50 -6.44
N TRP A 208 13.26 3.56 -6.82
CA TRP A 208 12.87 3.47 -8.24
C TRP A 208 12.65 4.84 -8.89
N LYS A 209 11.78 5.66 -8.31
CA LYS A 209 11.46 6.99 -8.84
C LYS A 209 11.50 8.04 -7.75
N GLN A 210 11.98 9.24 -8.10
CA GLN A 210 11.93 10.37 -7.18
C GLN A 210 10.48 10.72 -6.79
N PRO A 211 10.21 11.11 -5.54
CA PRO A 211 8.85 11.36 -5.05
C PRO A 211 8.04 12.36 -5.92
N PRO A 212 8.58 13.49 -6.42
CA PRO A 212 7.79 14.39 -7.27
C PRO A 212 7.32 13.73 -8.57
N VAL A 213 8.18 12.93 -9.21
CA VAL A 213 7.84 12.21 -10.45
C VAL A 213 6.74 11.19 -10.20
N MET A 214 6.87 10.39 -9.13
CA MET A 214 5.84 9.40 -8.80
C MET A 214 4.52 10.05 -8.36
N ALA A 215 4.58 11.15 -7.63
CA ALA A 215 3.38 11.89 -7.25
C ALA A 215 2.60 12.43 -8.47
N GLU A 216 3.31 12.92 -9.49
CA GLU A 216 2.68 13.31 -10.75
C GLU A 216 2.01 12.12 -11.44
N ARG A 217 2.69 10.97 -11.53
CA ARG A 217 2.14 9.73 -12.10
C ARG A 217 0.89 9.27 -11.36
N LEU A 218 0.92 9.28 -10.04
CA LEU A 218 -0.23 8.92 -9.19
C LEU A 218 -1.43 9.86 -9.41
N ARG A 219 -1.20 11.18 -9.54
CA ARG A 219 -2.29 12.13 -9.85
C ARG A 219 -2.91 11.84 -11.23
N LYS A 220 -2.09 11.60 -12.25
CA LYS A 220 -2.58 11.23 -13.59
C LYS A 220 -3.35 9.91 -13.58
N ALA A 221 -2.99 8.98 -12.69
CA ALA A 221 -3.67 7.72 -12.49
C ALA A 221 -4.91 7.78 -11.58
N GLY A 222 -5.30 8.97 -11.07
CA GLY A 222 -6.54 9.16 -10.31
C GLY A 222 -6.43 8.79 -8.83
N ILE A 223 -5.25 9.01 -8.21
CA ILE A 223 -5.01 8.73 -6.78
C ILE A 223 -6.02 9.40 -5.85
N GLU A 224 -6.61 10.52 -6.25
CA GLU A 224 -7.60 11.26 -5.46
C GLU A 224 -8.84 10.41 -5.13
N ARG A 225 -9.20 9.46 -5.99
CA ARG A 225 -10.32 8.53 -5.82
C ARG A 225 -9.89 7.18 -5.22
N ALA A 226 -8.61 6.89 -5.16
CA ALA A 226 -8.09 5.70 -4.51
C ALA A 226 -8.05 5.88 -2.99
N THR A 227 -8.02 4.77 -2.24
CA THR A 227 -7.77 4.74 -0.80
C THR A 227 -6.35 5.24 -0.50
N GLY A 228 -5.38 4.79 -1.30
CA GLY A 228 -3.98 5.15 -1.14
C GLY A 228 -3.10 4.53 -2.21
N PHE A 229 -1.86 4.26 -1.85
CA PHE A 229 -0.89 3.63 -2.76
C PHE A 229 -0.12 2.49 -2.07
N SER A 230 0.45 1.58 -2.85
CA SER A 230 1.28 0.49 -2.34
C SER A 230 2.75 0.72 -2.66
N LEU A 231 3.62 0.22 -1.79
CA LEU A 231 5.08 0.31 -1.94
C LEU A 231 5.73 -1.05 -1.77
N ASN A 232 6.88 -1.21 -2.41
CA ASN A 232 7.77 -2.36 -2.27
C ASN A 232 7.20 -3.69 -2.75
N VAL A 233 6.13 -3.67 -3.56
CA VAL A 233 5.50 -4.89 -4.07
C VAL A 233 6.53 -5.74 -4.82
N SER A 234 6.68 -6.99 -4.41
CA SER A 234 7.67 -7.94 -4.94
C SER A 234 9.14 -7.49 -4.82
N ASN A 235 9.44 -6.49 -3.99
CA ASN A 235 10.78 -5.96 -3.77
C ASN A 235 11.34 -6.31 -2.38
N PHE A 236 12.59 -5.92 -2.12
CA PHE A 236 13.36 -6.34 -0.94
C PHE A 236 13.83 -5.18 -0.08
N HIS A 237 13.48 -3.94 -0.43
CA HIS A 237 13.94 -2.75 0.30
C HIS A 237 13.28 -2.67 1.68
N GLY A 238 14.07 -2.27 2.67
CA GLY A 238 13.66 -2.21 4.07
C GLY A 238 12.44 -1.32 4.33
N GLU A 239 11.82 -1.52 5.49
CA GLU A 239 10.61 -0.76 5.90
C GLU A 239 10.89 0.74 5.99
N GLN A 240 11.98 1.14 6.66
CA GLN A 240 12.26 2.55 6.96
C GLN A 240 12.47 3.42 5.70
N PRO A 241 13.26 2.99 4.68
CA PRO A 241 13.33 3.72 3.41
C PRO A 241 11.97 3.88 2.74
N ASN A 242 11.15 2.83 2.72
CA ASN A 242 9.82 2.88 2.12
C ASN A 242 8.84 3.75 2.93
N ILE A 243 8.92 3.76 4.26
CA ILE A 243 8.13 4.66 5.11
C ILE A 243 8.51 6.12 4.82
N ALA A 244 9.81 6.43 4.78
CA ALA A 244 10.28 7.79 4.49
C ALA A 244 9.86 8.27 3.10
N TYR A 245 9.98 7.41 2.09
CA TYR A 245 9.53 7.67 0.73
C TYR A 245 8.01 7.85 0.65
N GLY A 246 7.25 6.96 1.26
CA GLY A 246 5.79 7.00 1.29
C GLY A 246 5.27 8.24 2.00
N ALA A 247 5.90 8.68 3.09
CA ALA A 247 5.55 9.93 3.77
C ALA A 247 5.79 11.17 2.89
N GLN A 248 6.83 11.17 2.05
CA GLN A 248 7.05 12.24 1.06
C GLN A 248 5.98 12.21 -0.03
N LEU A 249 5.67 11.03 -0.60
CA LEU A 249 4.61 10.88 -1.58
C LEU A 249 3.25 11.29 -1.02
N SER A 250 2.91 10.86 0.20
CA SER A 250 1.65 11.19 0.87
C SER A 250 1.42 12.71 0.91
N ARG A 251 2.43 13.48 1.33
CA ARG A 251 2.35 14.96 1.33
C ARG A 251 2.07 15.53 -0.06
N LEU A 252 2.66 14.94 -1.10
CA LEU A 252 2.51 15.41 -2.48
C LEU A 252 1.17 15.01 -3.11
N VAL A 253 0.48 14.00 -2.59
CA VAL A 253 -0.79 13.49 -3.15
C VAL A 253 -1.97 13.64 -2.18
N GLY A 254 -1.98 14.73 -1.40
CA GLY A 254 -3.11 15.11 -0.56
C GLY A 254 -3.30 14.28 0.71
N GLY A 255 -2.19 13.79 1.29
CA GLY A 255 -2.24 13.05 2.57
C GLY A 255 -2.70 11.59 2.42
N LYS A 256 -2.67 11.01 1.22
CA LYS A 256 -3.05 9.61 0.99
C LYS A 256 -2.18 8.66 1.78
N HIS A 257 -2.81 7.69 2.44
CA HIS A 257 -2.15 6.63 3.17
C HIS A 257 -1.57 5.57 2.23
N PHE A 258 -0.77 4.66 2.78
CA PHE A 258 -0.15 3.62 1.97
C PHE A 258 0.03 2.30 2.73
N VAL A 259 0.24 1.24 1.96
CA VAL A 259 0.63 -0.08 2.45
C VAL A 259 2.02 -0.44 1.94
N ILE A 260 2.73 -1.30 2.66
CA ILE A 260 4.07 -1.75 2.28
C ILE A 260 4.10 -3.27 2.21
N ASP A 261 4.64 -3.80 1.10
CA ASP A 261 4.98 -5.22 1.02
C ASP A 261 6.23 -5.52 1.85
N THR A 262 6.05 -6.34 2.87
CA THR A 262 7.12 -6.78 3.77
C THR A 262 7.47 -8.26 3.62
N SER A 263 7.01 -8.90 2.55
CA SER A 263 7.13 -10.35 2.35
C SER A 263 8.58 -10.85 2.32
N ARG A 264 9.51 -10.05 1.75
CA ARG A 264 10.89 -10.50 1.49
C ARG A 264 11.96 -9.47 1.89
N ASN A 265 11.64 -8.51 2.74
CA ASN A 265 12.52 -7.40 3.11
C ASN A 265 13.13 -7.51 4.51
N GLY A 266 13.17 -8.70 5.09
CA GLY A 266 13.59 -8.92 6.48
C GLY A 266 15.06 -8.56 6.80
N ARG A 267 15.90 -8.41 5.80
CA ARG A 267 17.27 -7.89 5.97
C ARG A 267 17.30 -6.38 6.28
N GLY A 268 16.22 -5.66 6.02
CA GLY A 268 16.13 -4.24 6.31
C GLY A 268 17.02 -3.34 5.45
N GLN A 269 17.61 -3.86 4.37
CA GLN A 269 18.52 -3.13 3.51
C GLN A 269 17.85 -1.92 2.84
N SER A 270 18.52 -0.79 2.82
CA SER A 270 17.99 0.41 2.17
C SER A 270 18.00 0.29 0.65
N VAL A 271 18.98 -0.39 0.08
CA VAL A 271 19.14 -0.63 -1.36
C VAL A 271 19.44 -2.09 -1.59
N VAL A 272 18.62 -2.74 -2.39
CA VAL A 272 18.88 -4.07 -2.95
C VAL A 272 18.95 -3.92 -4.46
N ARG A 273 20.10 -4.23 -5.05
CA ARG A 273 20.32 -4.00 -6.49
C ARG A 273 19.65 -5.06 -7.35
N ASP A 274 19.59 -6.26 -6.83
CA ASP A 274 19.00 -7.39 -7.52
C ASP A 274 17.52 -7.50 -7.15
N TRP A 275 16.65 -7.31 -8.13
CA TRP A 275 15.20 -7.37 -7.91
C TRP A 275 14.61 -8.75 -8.21
N CYS A 276 15.35 -9.58 -8.97
CA CYS A 276 14.84 -10.85 -9.45
C CYS A 276 15.42 -12.00 -8.61
N ASN A 277 14.59 -12.63 -7.76
CA ASN A 277 14.99 -13.71 -6.86
C ASN A 277 16.26 -13.36 -6.06
N ALA A 278 16.36 -12.13 -5.57
CA ALA A 278 17.56 -11.65 -4.89
C ALA A 278 18.05 -12.65 -3.84
N PRO A 279 19.34 -13.06 -3.90
CA PRO A 279 19.92 -13.96 -2.93
C PRO A 279 20.07 -13.28 -1.56
N ASP A 280 20.31 -14.06 -0.52
CA ASP A 280 20.57 -13.58 0.85
C ASP A 280 19.47 -12.68 1.43
N GLN A 281 18.23 -12.84 0.97
CA GLN A 281 17.10 -12.11 1.54
C GLN A 281 16.43 -12.92 2.66
N ALA A 282 15.49 -12.28 3.37
CA ALA A 282 14.77 -12.91 4.49
C ALA A 282 13.28 -12.51 4.44
N LEU A 283 12.43 -13.38 5.00
CA LEU A 283 11.06 -13.00 5.30
C LEU A 283 11.06 -11.76 6.21
N GLY A 284 10.27 -10.78 5.85
CA GLY A 284 10.13 -9.57 6.64
C GLY A 284 9.01 -9.66 7.68
N ARG A 285 8.61 -8.53 8.21
CA ARG A 285 7.56 -8.43 9.21
C ARG A 285 6.28 -9.11 8.77
N ALA A 286 5.68 -9.91 9.65
CA ALA A 286 4.39 -10.52 9.41
C ALA A 286 3.30 -9.47 9.15
N PRO A 287 2.30 -9.78 8.31
CA PRO A 287 1.21 -8.87 7.99
C PRO A 287 0.49 -8.33 9.21
N THR A 288 0.34 -7.01 9.29
CA THR A 288 -0.28 -6.35 10.42
C THR A 288 -0.75 -4.93 10.09
N ALA A 289 -1.88 -4.52 10.66
CA ALA A 289 -2.34 -3.13 10.65
C ALA A 289 -1.75 -2.31 11.83
N ARG A 290 -1.05 -2.94 12.76
CA ARG A 290 -0.34 -2.26 13.85
C ARG A 290 1.06 -1.88 13.39
N THR A 291 1.15 -0.83 12.57
CA THR A 291 2.39 -0.42 11.91
C THR A 291 3.25 0.52 12.76
N GLY A 292 2.64 1.24 13.70
CA GLY A 292 3.30 2.27 14.49
C GLY A 292 3.52 3.58 13.74
N HIS A 293 3.00 3.71 12.51
CA HIS A 293 3.13 4.93 11.71
C HIS A 293 1.77 5.39 11.17
N PRO A 294 1.38 6.67 11.37
CA PRO A 294 0.02 7.15 11.09
C PRO A 294 -0.40 7.07 9.62
N LEU A 295 0.54 7.11 8.68
CA LEU A 295 0.26 7.06 7.24
C LEU A 295 0.37 5.63 6.65
N VAL A 296 0.87 4.65 7.41
CA VAL A 296 1.00 3.27 6.94
C VAL A 296 -0.21 2.48 7.44
N ASP A 297 -1.13 2.15 6.55
CA ASP A 297 -2.34 1.43 6.88
C ASP A 297 -2.07 -0.02 7.29
N ALA A 298 -1.13 -0.68 6.59
CA ALA A 298 -0.71 -2.03 6.92
C ALA A 298 0.68 -2.37 6.33
N PHE A 299 1.39 -3.26 7.00
CA PHE A 299 2.39 -4.12 6.41
C PHE A 299 1.70 -5.38 5.90
N LEU A 300 2.00 -5.77 4.68
CA LEU A 300 1.34 -6.90 4.01
C LEU A 300 2.37 -7.83 3.38
N TRP A 301 2.00 -9.08 3.18
CA TRP A 301 2.70 -9.96 2.26
C TRP A 301 1.92 -9.95 0.94
N ILE A 302 2.26 -9.00 0.08
CA ILE A 302 1.62 -8.83 -1.24
C ILE A 302 2.22 -9.86 -2.20
N LYS A 303 3.54 -9.93 -2.33
CA LYS A 303 4.20 -11.07 -2.97
C LYS A 303 4.10 -12.30 -2.09
N THR A 304 3.85 -13.45 -2.68
CA THR A 304 3.96 -14.74 -2.00
C THR A 304 5.43 -15.11 -1.85
N PRO A 305 6.02 -15.16 -0.63
CA PRO A 305 7.40 -15.60 -0.44
C PRO A 305 7.61 -17.01 -0.96
N GLY A 306 8.69 -17.24 -1.71
CA GLY A 306 8.97 -18.51 -2.35
C GLY A 306 8.33 -18.70 -3.73
N GLN A 307 7.54 -17.76 -4.24
CA GLN A 307 7.25 -17.70 -5.66
C GLN A 307 8.37 -16.97 -6.40
N SER A 308 8.88 -17.61 -7.47
CA SER A 308 9.93 -17.05 -8.32
C SER A 308 9.49 -15.75 -9.01
N ASP A 309 10.44 -14.83 -9.17
CA ASP A 309 10.27 -13.63 -9.99
C ASP A 309 10.58 -13.90 -11.48
N GLY A 310 11.29 -14.98 -11.78
CA GLY A 310 11.73 -15.36 -13.12
C GLY A 310 12.87 -16.37 -13.09
N THR A 311 13.45 -16.64 -14.27
CA THR A 311 14.51 -17.65 -14.39
C THR A 311 15.91 -17.17 -13.95
N CYS A 312 16.01 -15.98 -13.39
CA CYS A 312 17.24 -15.49 -12.78
C CYS A 312 17.66 -16.34 -11.58
N HIS A 313 18.97 -16.40 -11.32
CA HIS A 313 19.56 -17.15 -10.20
C HIS A 313 19.14 -18.64 -10.15
N GLY A 314 18.85 -19.24 -11.30
CA GLY A 314 18.41 -20.63 -11.38
C GLY A 314 16.96 -20.88 -10.97
N GLY A 315 16.17 -19.82 -10.78
CA GLY A 315 14.76 -19.91 -10.42
C GLY A 315 13.90 -20.51 -11.55
N PRO A 316 12.73 -21.06 -11.23
CA PRO A 316 11.74 -21.46 -12.22
C PRO A 316 11.07 -20.23 -12.86
N ARG A 317 10.17 -20.42 -13.81
CA ARG A 317 9.40 -19.32 -14.42
C ARG A 317 8.70 -18.46 -13.36
N ALA A 318 8.48 -17.19 -13.69
CA ALA A 318 7.79 -16.23 -12.82
C ALA A 318 6.46 -16.80 -12.28
N GLY A 319 6.18 -16.59 -11.00
CA GLY A 319 4.98 -17.07 -10.30
C GLY A 319 5.00 -18.56 -9.91
N ALA A 320 5.96 -19.35 -10.39
CA ALA A 320 6.08 -20.75 -9.98
C ALA A 320 6.60 -20.85 -8.53
N TRP A 321 6.08 -21.83 -7.79
CA TRP A 321 6.57 -22.13 -6.45
C TRP A 321 7.99 -22.71 -6.49
N TRP A 322 8.87 -22.16 -5.66
CA TRP A 322 10.26 -22.54 -5.53
C TRP A 322 10.57 -22.80 -4.06
N ALA A 323 10.51 -24.07 -3.67
CA ALA A 323 10.62 -24.48 -2.28
C ALA A 323 11.99 -24.15 -1.66
N ASP A 324 13.09 -24.25 -2.43
CA ASP A 324 14.43 -23.97 -1.91
C ASP A 324 14.59 -22.48 -1.60
N TYR A 325 14.09 -21.59 -2.45
CA TYR A 325 14.09 -20.15 -2.19
C TYR A 325 13.19 -19.79 -0.99
N ALA A 326 12.04 -20.45 -0.85
CA ALA A 326 11.19 -20.29 0.32
C ALA A 326 11.90 -20.69 1.63
N LEU A 327 12.68 -21.79 1.60
CA LEU A 327 13.50 -22.23 2.73
C LEU A 327 14.63 -21.25 3.03
N GLU A 328 15.30 -20.71 2.01
CA GLU A 328 16.35 -19.71 2.17
C GLU A 328 15.82 -18.49 2.92
N LEU A 329 14.71 -17.90 2.43
CA LEU A 329 14.05 -16.77 3.08
C LEU A 329 13.64 -17.07 4.53
N SER A 330 13.11 -18.27 4.78
CA SER A 330 12.67 -18.68 6.12
C SER A 330 13.83 -18.90 7.09
N ARG A 331 14.91 -19.57 6.65
CA ARG A 331 16.12 -19.76 7.45
C ARG A 331 16.77 -18.44 7.83
N ALA A 332 16.86 -17.53 6.86
CA ALA A 332 17.40 -16.19 7.11
C ALA A 332 16.57 -15.42 8.13
N ALA A 333 15.24 -15.47 8.02
CA ALA A 333 14.33 -14.82 8.98
C ALA A 333 14.46 -15.42 10.39
N GLN A 334 14.57 -16.74 10.50
CA GLN A 334 14.80 -17.44 11.77
C GLN A 334 16.13 -17.01 12.40
N ALA A 335 17.21 -16.96 11.60
CA ALA A 335 18.54 -16.54 12.07
C ALA A 335 18.56 -15.09 12.55
N LEU A 336 17.75 -14.22 11.96
CA LEU A 336 17.58 -12.83 12.38
C LEU A 336 16.63 -12.65 13.58
N GLY A 337 15.92 -13.71 14.00
CA GLY A 337 14.90 -13.62 15.05
C GLY A 337 13.67 -12.80 14.65
N SER A 338 13.50 -12.49 13.36
CA SER A 338 12.40 -11.68 12.86
C SER A 338 11.08 -12.44 12.79
N LEU A 339 11.15 -13.74 12.56
CA LEU A 339 10.05 -14.71 12.60
C LEU A 339 10.56 -16.05 13.12
N SER A 340 9.72 -16.79 13.83
CA SER A 340 10.03 -18.13 14.33
C SER A 340 8.93 -19.12 13.95
N PRO A 341 9.25 -20.38 13.69
CA PRO A 341 8.24 -21.44 13.58
C PRO A 341 7.37 -21.49 14.85
N ARG A 342 6.07 -21.64 14.67
CA ARG A 342 5.12 -21.87 15.78
C ARG A 342 5.05 -23.33 16.13
#